data_5e9736fc298edc5478177da0ce145150
#
_entry.id   5e9736fc298edc5478177da0ce145150
#
_cell.length_a   1.000
_cell.length_b   1.000
_cell.length_c   1.000
_cell.angle_alpha   90.00
_cell.angle_beta   90.00
_cell.angle_gamma   90.00
#
_symmetry.space_group_name_H-M   'P 1'
#
loop_
_entity.id
_entity.type
_entity.pdbx_description
1 polymer ?
#
loop_
_entity_poly.entity_id
_entity_poly.type
_entity_poly.pdbx_seq_one_letter_code
_entity_poly.pdbx_strand_id
1 'polypeptide(L)'
;GSSIKIKEYFIHVSAPAQTLTCPLTTDADLDYPRGFNNIKIDADVYTTTSVANYINSGKTYTATLGVPATFFTDDNNPGGNFYTKAWIDYNNDGDFDDAGEEIANSGGPVETMTSSFTPPASAVLNQPLRMRVAGLESATAPTTCQTTGSRQNIDFLIVLKNIVAFTSSSSVLTPNSASMTTTYTGGSTVTKGGF
;
A
#
# COMPACT_ATOMS: atom_id res chain seq x y z
N GLY A 1 36.49 17.45 -29.61
CA GLY A 1 35.05 17.23 -29.51
C GLY A 1 34.59 17.45 -28.09
N SER A 2 33.71 18.46 -27.87
CA SER A 2 33.14 18.77 -26.57
C SER A 2 31.97 17.79 -26.30
N SER A 3 32.07 16.94 -25.28
CA SER A 3 30.99 16.09 -24.88
C SER A 3 30.08 16.83 -23.89
N ILE A 4 28.83 17.10 -24.28
CA ILE A 4 27.81 17.63 -23.38
C ILE A 4 27.33 16.47 -22.50
N LYS A 5 27.61 16.51 -21.20
CA LYS A 5 27.00 15.62 -20.21
C LYS A 5 25.70 16.26 -19.74
N ILE A 6 24.55 15.80 -20.26
CA ILE A 6 23.26 16.16 -19.73
C ILE A 6 23.05 15.29 -18.50
N LYS A 7 23.09 15.90 -17.29
CA LYS A 7 22.59 15.29 -16.07
C LYS A 7 21.11 15.65 -15.97
N GLU A 8 20.25 14.73 -16.31
CA GLU A 8 18.83 14.85 -15.98
C GLU A 8 18.65 14.59 -14.48
N TYR A 9 18.34 15.63 -13.74
CA TYR A 9 17.90 15.52 -12.35
C TYR A 9 16.37 15.42 -12.37
N PHE A 10 15.84 14.22 -12.18
CA PHE A 10 14.44 14.07 -11.86
C PHE A 10 14.24 14.42 -10.38
N ILE A 11 13.71 15.60 -10.11
CA ILE A 11 13.22 15.92 -8.78
C ILE A 11 11.87 15.22 -8.66
N HIS A 12 11.84 14.06 -8.02
CA HIS A 12 10.59 13.45 -7.58
C HIS A 12 10.05 14.28 -6.41
N VAL A 13 9.18 15.21 -6.70
CA VAL A 13 8.33 15.82 -5.67
C VAL A 13 7.17 14.87 -5.48
N SER A 14 7.27 13.98 -4.48
CA SER A 14 6.11 13.20 -4.07
C SER A 14 5.17 14.12 -3.30
N ALA A 15 3.93 14.26 -3.75
CA ALA A 15 2.90 14.89 -2.94
C ALA A 15 2.71 14.07 -1.65
N PRO A 16 2.46 14.72 -0.50
CA PRO A 16 2.08 13.99 0.71
C PRO A 16 0.73 13.29 0.51
N ALA A 17 0.50 12.21 1.25
CA ALA A 17 -0.82 11.61 1.32
C ALA A 17 -1.83 12.64 1.82
N GLN A 18 -3.03 12.63 1.25
CA GLN A 18 -4.10 13.53 1.66
C GLN A 18 -4.50 13.30 3.12
N THR A 19 -5.01 14.34 3.74
CA THR A 19 -5.61 14.22 5.08
C THR A 19 -6.97 13.55 4.94
N LEU A 20 -7.19 12.48 5.71
CA LEU A 20 -8.46 11.77 5.68
C LEU A 20 -9.62 12.65 6.17
N THR A 21 -10.78 12.51 5.56
CA THR A 21 -12.00 13.22 5.91
C THR A 21 -12.52 12.86 7.30
N CYS A 22 -12.17 11.65 7.80
CA CYS A 22 -12.43 11.27 9.18
C CYS A 22 -11.12 10.95 9.93
N PRO A 23 -10.40 11.96 10.41
CA PRO A 23 -9.21 11.74 11.21
C PRO A 23 -9.63 11.06 12.53
N LEU A 24 -8.92 9.98 12.87
CA LEU A 24 -9.10 9.29 14.13
C LEU A 24 -8.08 9.79 15.14
N THR A 25 -8.50 9.81 16.40
CA THR A 25 -7.63 10.14 17.51
C THR A 25 -7.68 9.04 18.57
N THR A 26 -6.61 8.90 19.35
CA THR A 26 -6.62 8.03 20.50
C THR A 26 -7.56 8.61 21.54
N ASP A 27 -8.54 7.84 21.96
CA ASP A 27 -9.39 8.16 23.10
C ASP A 27 -9.07 7.24 24.30
N ALA A 28 -9.57 7.58 25.47
CA ALA A 28 -9.29 6.85 26.71
C ALA A 28 -10.17 5.62 26.91
N ASP A 29 -11.02 5.28 25.95
CA ASP A 29 -12.01 4.24 26.09
C ASP A 29 -11.44 2.86 25.72
N LEU A 30 -10.52 2.39 26.53
CA LEU A 30 -9.93 1.05 26.42
C LEU A 30 -10.53 0.15 27.49
N ASP A 31 -11.75 -0.33 27.26
CA ASP A 31 -12.37 -1.30 28.18
C ASP A 31 -11.65 -2.66 28.19
N TYR A 32 -10.76 -2.93 27.21
CA TYR A 32 -10.02 -4.20 27.16
C TYR A 32 -8.74 -4.09 26.31
N PRO A 33 -7.61 -4.68 26.78
CA PRO A 33 -6.32 -4.64 26.05
C PRO A 33 -6.33 -5.61 24.86
N ARG A 34 -6.93 -5.19 23.75
CA ARG A 34 -7.04 -5.98 22.52
C ARG A 34 -6.52 -5.19 21.35
N GLY A 35 -5.74 -5.84 20.48
CA GLY A 35 -5.16 -5.20 19.33
C GLY A 35 -4.69 -6.20 18.30
N PHE A 36 -4.39 -5.70 17.12
CA PHE A 36 -3.65 -6.45 16.13
C PHE A 36 -2.24 -6.75 16.63
N ASN A 37 -1.71 -7.90 16.26
CA ASN A 37 -0.32 -8.28 16.54
C ASN A 37 0.54 -8.07 15.29
N ASN A 38 0.13 -8.59 14.16
CA ASN A 38 0.82 -8.42 12.90
C ASN A 38 -0.13 -7.94 11.80
N ILE A 39 0.35 -7.03 10.97
CA ILE A 39 -0.29 -6.63 9.72
C ILE A 39 0.76 -6.72 8.62
N LYS A 40 0.44 -7.44 7.53
CA LYS A 40 1.39 -7.71 6.45
C LYS A 40 0.79 -7.34 5.10
N ILE A 41 1.65 -6.82 4.26
CA ILE A 41 1.46 -6.80 2.80
C ILE A 41 2.60 -7.64 2.21
N ASP A 42 2.24 -8.80 1.62
CA ASP A 42 3.18 -9.81 1.16
C ASP A 42 4.16 -10.25 2.29
N ALA A 43 5.45 -10.10 2.09
CA ALA A 43 6.48 -10.43 3.08
C ALA A 43 6.79 -9.27 4.05
N ASP A 44 6.29 -8.06 3.76
CA ASP A 44 6.56 -6.89 4.60
C ASP A 44 5.58 -6.83 5.79
N VAL A 45 6.12 -6.78 7.00
CA VAL A 45 5.36 -6.91 8.26
C VAL A 45 5.47 -5.65 9.10
N TYR A 46 4.36 -5.27 9.69
CA TYR A 46 4.27 -4.39 10.85
C TYR A 46 3.82 -5.21 12.04
N THR A 47 4.59 -5.18 13.14
CA THR A 47 4.26 -5.85 14.39
C THR A 47 4.03 -4.80 15.48
N THR A 48 2.98 -4.98 16.27
CA THR A 48 2.67 -4.11 17.40
C THR A 48 2.15 -4.92 18.58
N THR A 49 2.43 -4.44 19.77
CA THR A 49 1.80 -4.91 21.02
C THR A 49 0.91 -3.83 21.64
N SER A 50 0.75 -2.72 20.93
CA SER A 50 -0.09 -1.61 21.38
C SER A 50 -1.55 -2.00 21.30
N VAL A 51 -2.28 -1.68 22.35
CA VAL A 51 -3.74 -1.86 22.47
C VAL A 51 -4.48 -0.53 22.36
N ALA A 52 -3.81 0.53 21.94
CA ALA A 52 -4.46 1.81 21.68
C ALA A 52 -5.54 1.65 20.61
N ASN A 53 -6.69 2.27 20.82
CA ASN A 53 -7.82 2.21 19.89
C ASN A 53 -7.54 2.87 18.53
N TYR A 54 -6.52 3.75 18.47
CA TYR A 54 -6.00 4.34 17.24
C TYR A 54 -4.48 4.41 17.27
N ILE A 55 -3.85 4.02 16.17
CA ILE A 55 -2.42 4.07 15.95
C ILE A 55 -2.13 4.68 14.58
N ASN A 56 -1.35 5.75 14.54
CA ASN A 56 -0.66 6.14 13.32
C ASN A 56 0.70 5.42 13.33
N SER A 57 0.82 4.38 12.52
CA SER A 57 1.98 3.47 12.58
C SER A 57 3.29 4.10 12.10
N GLY A 58 3.20 5.13 11.23
CA GLY A 58 4.36 5.65 10.51
C GLY A 58 4.97 4.68 9.49
N LYS A 59 4.46 3.44 9.41
CA LYS A 59 4.93 2.42 8.48
C LYS A 59 4.45 2.72 7.07
N THR A 60 5.34 2.54 6.10
CA THR A 60 5.03 2.59 4.67
C THR A 60 5.23 1.22 4.05
N TYR A 61 4.18 0.70 3.43
CA TYR A 61 4.21 -0.50 2.59
C TYR A 61 4.49 -0.15 1.13
N THR A 62 4.78 -1.16 0.33
CA THR A 62 4.91 -1.02 -1.12
C THR A 62 4.14 -2.15 -1.80
N ALA A 63 3.38 -1.83 -2.84
CA ALA A 63 2.73 -2.80 -3.71
C ALA A 63 2.92 -2.40 -5.18
N THR A 64 2.64 -3.35 -6.08
CA THR A 64 2.84 -3.14 -7.52
C THR A 64 1.49 -3.02 -8.23
N LEU A 65 1.34 -2.01 -9.07
CA LEU A 65 0.13 -1.77 -9.84
C LEU A 65 -0.25 -2.99 -10.68
N GLY A 66 -1.51 -3.41 -10.61
CA GLY A 66 -2.02 -4.53 -11.39
C GLY A 66 -1.47 -5.91 -11.01
N VAL A 67 -0.65 -6.00 -9.95
CA VAL A 67 -0.14 -7.26 -9.43
C VAL A 67 -0.87 -7.62 -8.15
N PRO A 68 -1.43 -8.82 -8.01
CA PRO A 68 -2.02 -9.27 -6.76
C PRO A 68 -0.99 -9.21 -5.62
N ALA A 69 -1.42 -8.63 -4.49
CA ALA A 69 -0.70 -8.61 -3.23
C ALA A 69 -1.53 -9.31 -2.14
N THR A 70 -0.85 -9.91 -1.17
CA THR A 70 -1.50 -10.58 -0.05
C THR A 70 -1.56 -9.63 1.15
N PHE A 71 -2.76 -9.42 1.67
CA PHE A 71 -3.00 -8.78 2.95
C PHE A 71 -3.20 -9.85 4.03
N PHE A 72 -2.54 -9.70 5.16
CA PHE A 72 -2.69 -10.57 6.32
C PHE A 72 -2.76 -9.77 7.60
N THR A 73 -3.62 -10.20 8.53
CA THR A 73 -3.60 -9.75 9.91
C THR A 73 -3.82 -10.90 10.87
N ASP A 74 -3.27 -10.77 12.08
CA ASP A 74 -3.65 -11.54 13.26
C ASP A 74 -3.91 -10.58 14.43
N ASP A 75 -4.78 -10.97 15.33
CA ASP A 75 -5.03 -10.25 16.56
C ASP A 75 -4.38 -10.94 17.78
N ASN A 76 -4.10 -10.16 18.83
CA ASN A 76 -3.47 -10.63 20.05
C ASN A 76 -4.54 -11.04 21.09
N ASN A 77 -5.63 -11.69 20.64
CA ASN A 77 -6.76 -11.87 21.51
C ASN A 77 -7.19 -13.32 21.67
N PRO A 78 -6.76 -14.02 22.73
CA PRO A 78 -7.29 -15.34 23.02
C PRO A 78 -8.76 -15.21 23.50
N GLY A 79 -9.70 -15.24 22.60
CA GLY A 79 -11.13 -15.36 22.90
C GLY A 79 -12.04 -14.20 22.50
N GLY A 80 -11.57 -13.22 21.78
CA GLY A 80 -12.41 -12.18 21.20
C GLY A 80 -11.82 -11.71 19.89
N ASN A 81 -12.40 -12.10 18.80
CA ASN A 81 -11.86 -11.85 17.48
C ASN A 81 -12.38 -10.53 16.94
N PHE A 82 -11.57 -9.85 16.13
CA PHE A 82 -11.99 -8.69 15.39
C PHE A 82 -12.75 -9.06 14.12
N TYR A 83 -13.85 -8.37 13.86
CA TYR A 83 -14.32 -8.19 12.50
C TYR A 83 -13.38 -7.20 11.85
N THR A 84 -12.58 -7.65 10.89
CA THR A 84 -11.50 -6.85 10.30
C THR A 84 -11.86 -6.39 8.89
N LYS A 85 -11.60 -5.13 8.62
CA LYS A 85 -11.60 -4.55 7.28
C LYS A 85 -10.34 -3.73 7.04
N ALA A 86 -9.97 -3.59 5.76
CA ALA A 86 -8.87 -2.73 5.34
C ALA A 86 -9.21 -2.00 4.04
N TRP A 87 -8.68 -0.77 3.92
CA TRP A 87 -8.91 0.13 2.78
C TRP A 87 -7.62 0.80 2.36
N ILE A 88 -7.55 1.18 1.08
CA ILE A 88 -6.53 2.05 0.50
C ILE A 88 -7.22 3.15 -0.29
N ASP A 89 -6.90 4.42 0.01
CA ASP A 89 -7.30 5.60 -0.75
C ASP A 89 -6.49 5.64 -2.05
N TYR A 90 -6.99 4.97 -3.09
CA TYR A 90 -6.26 4.77 -4.34
C TYR A 90 -6.19 6.02 -5.22
N ASN A 91 -7.19 6.89 -5.15
CA ASN A 91 -7.25 8.14 -5.92
C ASN A 91 -6.64 9.32 -5.17
N ASN A 92 -6.30 9.13 -3.87
CA ASN A 92 -5.72 10.13 -2.97
C ASN A 92 -6.61 11.36 -2.79
N ASP A 93 -7.93 11.19 -2.66
CA ASP A 93 -8.88 12.27 -2.43
C ASP A 93 -9.20 12.48 -0.94
N GLY A 94 -8.75 11.58 -0.06
CA GLY A 94 -8.80 11.70 1.38
C GLY A 94 -9.97 10.97 2.04
N ASP A 95 -10.65 10.07 1.34
CA ASP A 95 -11.63 9.15 1.94
C ASP A 95 -11.38 7.69 1.52
N PHE A 96 -12.31 6.80 1.78
CA PHE A 96 -12.24 5.39 1.44
C PHE A 96 -13.60 4.90 0.89
N ASP A 97 -14.38 5.81 0.31
CA ASP A 97 -15.75 5.53 -0.08
C ASP A 97 -15.87 5.08 -1.55
N ASP A 98 -14.77 5.09 -2.28
CA ASP A 98 -14.74 4.74 -3.68
C ASP A 98 -14.75 3.23 -3.93
N ALA A 99 -15.30 2.87 -5.09
CA ALA A 99 -15.38 1.48 -5.49
C ALA A 99 -14.00 0.84 -5.66
N GLY A 100 -13.72 -0.22 -4.89
CA GLY A 100 -12.47 -0.98 -4.94
C GLY A 100 -11.42 -0.53 -3.92
N GLU A 101 -11.70 0.45 -3.09
CA GLU A 101 -10.81 0.88 -2.00
C GLU A 101 -10.86 -0.05 -0.79
N GLU A 102 -11.97 -0.74 -0.55
CA GLU A 102 -11.99 -1.84 0.41
C GLU A 102 -11.18 -3.02 -0.14
N ILE A 103 -10.02 -3.28 0.45
CA ILE A 103 -9.09 -4.34 0.00
C ILE A 103 -9.25 -5.64 0.77
N ALA A 104 -9.87 -5.60 1.95
CA ALA A 104 -10.06 -6.76 2.80
C ALA A 104 -11.29 -6.63 3.68
N ASN A 105 -11.99 -7.77 3.87
CA ASN A 105 -13.18 -7.88 4.69
C ASN A 105 -13.29 -9.32 5.21
N SER A 106 -13.23 -9.52 6.52
CA SER A 106 -13.28 -10.85 7.13
C SER A 106 -14.66 -11.49 7.12
N GLY A 107 -15.72 -10.71 6.84
CA GLY A 107 -17.10 -11.20 6.84
C GLY A 107 -17.66 -11.50 8.23
N GLY A 108 -16.89 -11.28 9.28
CA GLY A 108 -17.23 -11.52 10.68
C GLY A 108 -15.98 -11.52 11.55
N PRO A 109 -16.12 -11.71 12.88
CA PRO A 109 -14.98 -11.80 13.79
C PRO A 109 -14.10 -13.03 13.50
N VAL A 110 -12.79 -12.81 13.35
CA VAL A 110 -11.77 -13.85 13.10
C VAL A 110 -10.47 -13.50 13.83
N GLU A 111 -9.76 -14.52 14.30
CA GLU A 111 -8.44 -14.37 14.93
C GLU A 111 -7.37 -14.01 13.89
N THR A 112 -7.46 -14.61 12.70
CA THR A 112 -6.55 -14.37 11.60
C THR A 112 -7.30 -14.14 10.32
N MET A 113 -6.79 -13.27 9.48
CA MET A 113 -7.35 -12.98 8.17
C MET A 113 -6.26 -12.98 7.11
N THR A 114 -6.55 -13.60 5.98
CA THR A 114 -5.76 -13.49 4.76
C THR A 114 -6.69 -13.12 3.60
N SER A 115 -6.33 -12.10 2.86
CA SER A 115 -7.05 -11.63 1.68
C SER A 115 -6.07 -11.32 0.57
N SER A 116 -6.53 -11.28 -0.67
CA SER A 116 -5.75 -10.81 -1.80
C SER A 116 -6.41 -9.58 -2.40
N PHE A 117 -5.61 -8.59 -2.76
CA PHE A 117 -6.07 -7.39 -3.45
C PHE A 117 -5.14 -7.07 -4.63
N THR A 118 -5.67 -6.38 -5.62
CA THR A 118 -4.89 -5.94 -6.78
C THR A 118 -5.09 -4.44 -6.95
N PRO A 119 -4.02 -3.63 -6.80
CA PRO A 119 -4.13 -2.19 -7.01
C PRO A 119 -4.66 -1.89 -8.42
N PRO A 120 -5.74 -1.07 -8.57
CA PRO A 120 -6.35 -0.80 -9.85
C PRO A 120 -5.46 0.07 -10.74
N ALA A 121 -5.63 -0.04 -12.06
CA ALA A 121 -4.85 0.72 -13.03
C ALA A 121 -5.01 2.25 -12.91
N SER A 122 -6.11 2.69 -12.31
CA SER A 122 -6.41 4.11 -12.04
C SER A 122 -5.73 4.66 -10.79
N ALA A 123 -5.09 3.81 -9.97
CA ALA A 123 -4.49 4.23 -8.72
C ALA A 123 -3.34 5.22 -8.93
N VAL A 124 -3.21 6.15 -7.99
CA VAL A 124 -2.12 7.12 -7.99
C VAL A 124 -0.79 6.44 -7.66
N LEU A 125 0.26 6.76 -8.42
CA LEU A 125 1.55 6.09 -8.34
C LEU A 125 2.65 6.95 -7.72
N ASN A 126 3.67 6.28 -7.17
CA ASN A 126 4.94 6.86 -6.74
C ASN A 126 4.82 7.96 -5.67
N GLN A 127 3.70 7.99 -4.96
CA GLN A 127 3.50 8.85 -3.79
C GLN A 127 2.84 8.06 -2.67
N PRO A 128 2.97 8.49 -1.41
CA PRO A 128 2.28 7.86 -0.29
C PRO A 128 0.77 8.01 -0.43
N LEU A 129 0.05 6.91 -0.32
CA LEU A 129 -1.41 6.85 -0.22
C LEU A 129 -1.78 6.43 1.20
N ARG A 130 -2.95 6.80 1.68
CA ARG A 130 -3.46 6.35 2.97
C ARG A 130 -3.95 4.92 2.87
N MET A 131 -3.66 4.14 3.90
CA MET A 131 -4.21 2.81 4.13
C MET A 131 -4.70 2.75 5.57
N ARG A 132 -5.87 2.19 5.80
CA ARG A 132 -6.44 1.97 7.13
C ARG A 132 -6.81 0.51 7.32
N VAL A 133 -6.48 -0.02 8.48
CA VAL A 133 -6.96 -1.30 8.97
C VAL A 133 -7.80 -1.05 10.21
N ALA A 134 -9.04 -1.54 10.22
CA ALA A 134 -9.95 -1.43 11.34
C ALA A 134 -10.39 -2.81 11.83
N GLY A 135 -10.28 -3.03 13.13
CA GLY A 135 -10.83 -4.17 13.83
C GLY A 135 -11.90 -3.72 14.82
N LEU A 136 -13.02 -4.40 14.84
CA LEU A 136 -14.11 -4.19 15.79
C LEU A 136 -14.53 -5.53 16.40
N GLU A 137 -14.54 -5.61 17.72
CA GLU A 137 -15.08 -6.79 18.43
C GLU A 137 -16.60 -6.77 18.40
N SER A 138 -17.15 -7.15 17.27
CA SER A 138 -18.59 -7.14 17.02
C SER A 138 -18.92 -8.04 15.83
N ALA A 139 -20.15 -8.54 15.77
CA ALA A 139 -20.68 -9.13 14.54
C ALA A 139 -21.01 -8.09 13.45
N THR A 140 -21.02 -6.81 13.81
CA THR A 140 -21.22 -5.70 12.86
C THR A 140 -19.87 -5.28 12.31
N ALA A 141 -19.79 -5.09 11.00
CA ALA A 141 -18.57 -4.67 10.32
C ALA A 141 -18.08 -3.30 10.81
N PRO A 142 -16.77 -3.10 10.99
CA PRO A 142 -16.22 -1.77 11.25
C PRO A 142 -16.43 -0.85 10.04
N THR A 143 -16.51 0.44 10.33
CA THR A 143 -16.54 1.51 9.32
C THR A 143 -15.16 2.15 9.20
N THR A 144 -14.94 2.90 8.12
CA THR A 144 -13.72 3.69 7.90
C THR A 144 -13.47 4.71 9.02
N CYS A 145 -14.55 5.19 9.65
CA CYS A 145 -14.54 6.18 10.74
C CYS A 145 -14.98 5.58 12.08
N GLN A 146 -14.62 4.33 12.37
CA GLN A 146 -15.04 3.64 13.58
C GLN A 146 -14.50 4.31 14.85
N THR A 147 -15.37 4.92 15.65
CA THR A 147 -15.03 5.67 16.88
C THR A 147 -15.62 5.09 18.15
N THR A 148 -16.46 4.06 18.05
CA THR A 148 -17.14 3.44 19.19
C THR A 148 -16.94 1.93 19.24
N GLY A 149 -17.16 1.33 20.40
CA GLY A 149 -16.99 -0.10 20.63
C GLY A 149 -15.55 -0.51 20.92
N SER A 150 -15.36 -1.76 21.32
CA SER A 150 -14.04 -2.38 21.52
C SER A 150 -13.37 -2.56 20.15
N ARG A 151 -12.41 -1.68 19.82
CA ARG A 151 -11.87 -1.51 18.48
C ARG A 151 -10.39 -1.20 18.49
N GLN A 152 -9.75 -1.45 17.33
CA GLN A 152 -8.48 -0.83 16.99
C GLN A 152 -8.47 -0.39 15.52
N ASN A 153 -8.01 0.83 15.28
CA ASN A 153 -7.75 1.36 13.95
C ASN A 153 -6.26 1.65 13.82
N ILE A 154 -5.66 1.23 12.72
CA ILE A 154 -4.25 1.52 12.45
C ILE A 154 -4.12 2.13 11.06
N ASP A 155 -3.54 3.33 11.00
CA ASP A 155 -3.22 4.01 9.75
C ASP A 155 -1.78 3.73 9.33
N PHE A 156 -1.64 3.47 8.04
CA PHE A 156 -0.39 3.21 7.33
C PHE A 156 -0.28 4.13 6.12
N LEU A 157 0.89 4.13 5.52
CA LEU A 157 1.11 4.60 4.16
C LEU A 157 1.39 3.41 3.25
N ILE A 158 1.01 3.52 1.98
CA ILE A 158 1.38 2.59 0.94
C ILE A 158 1.81 3.34 -0.32
N VAL A 159 2.89 2.89 -0.95
CA VAL A 159 3.38 3.45 -2.22
C VAL A 159 3.21 2.42 -3.31
N LEU A 160 2.44 2.78 -4.32
CA LEU A 160 2.24 1.92 -5.48
C LEU A 160 3.32 2.18 -6.52
N LYS A 161 3.93 1.10 -7.01
CA LYS A 161 4.96 1.11 -8.06
C LYS A 161 4.39 0.54 -9.35
N ASN A 162 4.86 1.06 -10.49
CA ASN A 162 4.59 0.41 -11.76
C ASN A 162 5.62 -0.72 -12.00
N ILE A 163 5.21 -1.78 -12.70
CA ILE A 163 6.17 -2.75 -13.23
C ILE A 163 6.93 -2.06 -14.35
N VAL A 164 8.23 -1.87 -14.16
CA VAL A 164 9.12 -1.56 -15.28
C VAL A 164 9.55 -2.89 -15.87
N ALA A 165 8.83 -3.37 -16.87
CA ALA A 165 9.28 -4.54 -17.62
C ALA A 165 10.47 -4.15 -18.49
N PHE A 166 11.64 -4.59 -18.12
CA PHE A 166 12.80 -4.54 -19.01
C PHE A 166 12.71 -5.71 -20.00
N THR A 167 12.23 -5.47 -21.19
CA THR A 167 12.41 -6.42 -22.27
C THR A 167 13.82 -6.23 -22.83
N SER A 168 14.77 -7.05 -22.40
CA SER A 168 16.03 -7.18 -23.11
C SER A 168 15.78 -7.97 -24.39
N SER A 169 15.70 -7.32 -25.54
CA SER A 169 15.91 -8.05 -26.78
C SER A 169 17.41 -8.36 -26.84
N SER A 170 17.77 -9.63 -26.62
CA SER A 170 19.13 -10.09 -26.92
C SER A 170 19.33 -10.09 -28.43
N SER A 171 19.72 -8.94 -28.99
CA SER A 171 20.36 -8.95 -30.29
C SER A 171 21.77 -9.50 -30.09
N VAL A 172 22.05 -10.64 -30.71
CA VAL A 172 23.43 -11.11 -30.84
C VAL A 172 24.19 -9.98 -31.54
N LEU A 173 25.06 -9.31 -30.80
CA LEU A 173 25.94 -8.30 -31.35
C LEU A 173 26.93 -9.04 -32.24
N THR A 174 26.71 -8.98 -33.56
CA THR A 174 27.79 -9.30 -34.49
C THR A 174 28.88 -8.23 -34.38
N PRO A 175 30.14 -8.54 -34.54
CA PRO A 175 31.26 -7.61 -34.31
C PRO A 175 31.21 -6.28 -35.08
N ASN A 176 30.23 -6.10 -35.95
CA ASN A 176 30.02 -4.91 -36.78
C ASN A 176 28.67 -4.17 -36.53
N SER A 177 27.91 -4.51 -35.49
CA SER A 177 26.66 -3.76 -35.24
C SER A 177 26.94 -2.47 -34.48
N ALA A 178 26.64 -1.36 -35.11
CA ALA A 178 26.98 -0.01 -34.65
C ALA A 178 25.98 0.59 -33.63
N SER A 179 24.91 -0.11 -33.25
CA SER A 179 23.92 0.45 -32.30
C SER A 179 23.19 -0.63 -31.50
N MET A 180 22.93 -0.33 -30.26
CA MET A 180 22.06 -1.10 -29.38
C MET A 180 20.84 -0.25 -29.03
N THR A 181 19.65 -0.72 -29.36
CA THR A 181 18.40 -0.05 -29.01
C THR A 181 17.73 -0.80 -27.86
N THR A 182 17.48 -0.13 -26.76
CA THR A 182 16.72 -0.67 -25.63
C THR A 182 15.37 0.06 -25.59
N THR A 183 14.29 -0.68 -25.74
CA THR A 183 12.94 -0.11 -25.68
C THR A 183 12.38 -0.32 -24.28
N TYR A 184 11.95 0.78 -23.65
CA TYR A 184 11.24 0.73 -22.38
C TYR A 184 9.73 0.69 -22.65
N THR A 185 9.04 -0.23 -22.02
CA THR A 185 7.56 -0.26 -22.07
C THR A 185 7.03 0.88 -21.18
N GLY A 186 6.83 2.02 -21.76
CA GLY A 186 6.46 3.28 -21.13
C GLY A 186 6.69 4.46 -22.09
N GLY A 187 7.01 4.15 -23.35
CA GLY A 187 7.02 5.11 -24.44
C GLY A 187 8.34 5.90 -24.65
N SER A 188 9.40 5.58 -23.92
CA SER A 188 10.70 6.22 -24.15
C SER A 188 11.69 5.23 -24.77
N THR A 189 12.18 5.57 -25.94
CA THR A 189 13.25 4.82 -26.63
C THR A 189 14.58 5.48 -26.32
N VAL A 190 15.52 4.72 -25.74
CA VAL A 190 16.88 5.20 -25.54
C VAL A 190 17.77 4.52 -26.58
N THR A 191 18.28 5.31 -27.51
CA THR A 191 19.27 4.83 -28.50
C THR A 191 20.65 5.27 -28.03
N LYS A 192 21.51 4.30 -27.72
CA LYS A 192 22.92 4.57 -27.45
C LYS A 192 23.69 4.42 -28.77
N GLY A 193 24.21 5.52 -29.27
CA GLY A 193 25.07 5.50 -30.44
C GLY A 193 26.32 4.68 -30.18
N GLY A 194 26.72 3.86 -31.17
CA GLY A 194 27.96 3.11 -31.12
C GLY A 194 29.19 4.02 -31.12
N PHE A 195 30.29 3.50 -30.67
CA PHE A 195 31.61 4.11 -30.67
C PHE A 195 32.21 4.10 -32.07
#